data_fd1b0498839ca6bf957afa17deef8e03
#
_entry.id   fd1b0498839ca6bf957afa17deef8e03
#
_cell.length_a   1.000
_cell.length_b   1.000
_cell.length_c   1.000
_cell.angle_alpha   90.00
_cell.angle_beta   90.00
_cell.angle_gamma   90.00
#
_symmetry.space_group_name_H-M   'P 1'
#
loop_
_entity.id
_entity.type
_entity.pdbx_description
1 polymer ?
#
loop_
_entity_poly.entity_id
_entity_poly.type
_entity_poly.pdbx_seq_one_letter_code
_entity_poly.pdbx_strand_id
1 'polypeptide(L)'
;MGPPLDVSPTKKGSFIMSLMIDREHDQGVTHAPGVPEQAPAGDRAWALYNALNAKGLVPEGYVENWKKTFEEDFTPRRGAELVARAWTDPEFRELLLTDGTAAVGQYGWLGPQGEYIVALEDTPSLKNVIVCSLCSCTAWPILGLPPTWYKSFEYRARVVREPRKVLAELGTTLPEDVKIRVVDTSAETRYMVLPLRPAGTEGWTAEQLQQIVTKDCLIGVALPTVPSNS
;
A
#
# COMPACT_ATOMS: atom_id res chain seq x y z
N MET A 1 -33.57 23.91 -2.26
CA MET A 1 -33.02 23.03 -3.31
C MET A 1 -31.82 23.73 -3.91
N GLY A 2 -30.62 23.37 -3.50
CA GLY A 2 -29.36 23.86 -4.05
C GLY A 2 -28.94 22.99 -5.24
N PRO A 3 -28.11 23.52 -6.17
CA PRO A 3 -27.69 22.78 -7.36
C PRO A 3 -26.77 21.62 -6.99
N PRO A 4 -26.74 20.52 -7.79
CA PRO A 4 -25.88 19.38 -7.54
C PRO A 4 -24.41 19.76 -7.73
N LEU A 5 -23.54 19.25 -6.84
CA LEU A 5 -22.10 19.39 -6.93
C LEU A 5 -21.59 18.62 -8.16
N ASP A 6 -21.00 19.35 -9.08
CA ASP A 6 -20.26 18.81 -10.23
C ASP A 6 -18.96 18.14 -9.72
N VAL A 7 -18.93 16.82 -9.73
CA VAL A 7 -17.73 16.03 -9.38
C VAL A 7 -17.03 15.67 -10.69
N SER A 8 -16.36 16.65 -11.28
CA SER A 8 -15.46 16.38 -12.41
C SER A 8 -14.28 15.50 -11.92
N PRO A 9 -13.95 14.39 -12.58
CA PRO A 9 -12.83 13.57 -12.21
C PRO A 9 -11.51 14.33 -12.38
N THR A 10 -10.79 14.51 -11.29
CA THR A 10 -9.46 15.12 -11.31
C THR A 10 -8.51 14.31 -12.20
N LYS A 11 -7.50 14.95 -12.81
CA LYS A 11 -6.48 14.31 -13.69
C LYS A 11 -5.82 13.07 -13.09
N LYS A 12 -5.81 12.91 -11.76
CA LYS A 12 -5.40 11.68 -11.05
C LYS A 12 -6.26 10.46 -11.40
N GLY A 13 -7.57 10.64 -11.58
CA GLY A 13 -8.46 9.56 -11.97
C GLY A 13 -8.19 9.02 -13.37
N SER A 14 -7.77 9.87 -14.29
CA SER A 14 -7.48 9.47 -15.67
C SER A 14 -6.20 8.62 -15.79
N PHE A 15 -5.15 8.93 -15.03
CA PHE A 15 -3.91 8.14 -15.05
C PHE A 15 -4.09 6.77 -14.37
N ILE A 16 -4.74 6.75 -13.19
CA ILE A 16 -5.08 5.50 -12.50
C ILE A 16 -6.00 4.64 -13.39
N MET A 17 -6.93 5.26 -14.12
CA MET A 17 -7.79 4.57 -15.07
C MET A 17 -7.03 4.05 -16.29
N SER A 18 -6.01 4.77 -16.78
CA SER A 18 -5.13 4.28 -17.85
C SER A 18 -4.29 3.08 -17.40
N LEU A 19 -3.81 3.06 -16.16
CA LEU A 19 -3.15 1.90 -15.55
C LEU A 19 -4.11 0.74 -15.26
N MET A 20 -5.43 1.01 -15.18
CA MET A 20 -6.46 0.00 -14.96
C MET A 20 -7.02 -0.60 -16.26
N ILE A 21 -6.87 0.08 -17.39
CA ILE A 21 -7.53 -0.30 -18.67
C ILE A 21 -6.76 -1.38 -19.43
N ASP A 22 -5.48 -1.64 -19.12
CA ASP A 22 -4.76 -2.78 -19.71
C ASP A 22 -5.20 -4.15 -19.13
N ARG A 23 -6.50 -4.31 -18.90
CA ARG A 23 -7.11 -5.62 -18.63
C ARG A 23 -7.15 -6.54 -19.86
N GLU A 24 -6.82 -6.03 -21.03
CA GLU A 24 -6.71 -6.85 -22.24
C GLU A 24 -5.51 -7.81 -22.23
N HIS A 25 -4.56 -7.63 -21.32
CA HIS A 25 -3.43 -8.56 -21.19
C HIS A 25 -3.75 -9.89 -20.51
N ASP A 26 -4.94 -10.03 -19.90
CA ASP A 26 -5.38 -11.32 -19.35
C ASP A 26 -5.98 -12.27 -20.43
N GLN A 27 -6.13 -11.79 -21.67
CA GLN A 27 -6.57 -12.59 -22.80
C GLN A 27 -5.42 -13.28 -23.56
N GLY A 28 -4.18 -13.10 -23.13
CA GLY A 28 -2.98 -13.58 -23.81
C GLY A 28 -2.31 -14.82 -23.23
N VAL A 29 -2.87 -15.48 -22.22
CA VAL A 29 -2.38 -16.81 -21.82
C VAL A 29 -2.88 -17.82 -22.85
N THR A 30 -2.14 -17.95 -23.96
CA THR A 30 -2.33 -19.07 -24.87
C THR A 30 -2.01 -20.35 -24.13
N HIS A 31 -3.04 -21.07 -23.73
CA HIS A 31 -2.88 -22.41 -23.19
C HIS A 31 -2.16 -23.28 -24.23
N ALA A 32 -1.22 -24.08 -23.78
CA ALA A 32 -0.56 -25.04 -24.66
C ALA A 32 -1.63 -25.90 -25.34
N PRO A 33 -1.43 -26.25 -26.63
CA PRO A 33 -2.40 -27.06 -27.37
C PRO A 33 -2.71 -28.35 -26.59
N GLY A 34 -4.00 -28.63 -26.40
CA GLY A 34 -4.47 -29.84 -25.69
C GLY A 34 -4.76 -29.65 -24.19
N VAL A 35 -4.54 -28.46 -23.60
CA VAL A 35 -5.00 -28.16 -22.24
C VAL A 35 -6.48 -27.75 -22.30
N PRO A 36 -7.39 -28.44 -21.60
CA PRO A 36 -8.81 -28.06 -21.55
C PRO A 36 -8.97 -26.64 -21.04
N GLU A 37 -9.91 -25.89 -21.60
CA GLU A 37 -10.30 -24.60 -21.09
C GLU A 37 -10.68 -24.72 -19.60
N GLN A 38 -10.03 -23.95 -18.75
CA GLN A 38 -10.29 -24.00 -17.32
C GLN A 38 -11.48 -23.08 -16.98
N ALA A 39 -12.32 -23.52 -16.05
CA ALA A 39 -13.36 -22.68 -15.50
C ALA A 39 -12.78 -21.37 -14.93
N PRO A 40 -13.55 -20.27 -14.88
CA PRO A 40 -13.13 -19.01 -14.28
C PRO A 40 -12.48 -19.21 -12.91
N ALA A 41 -11.47 -18.40 -12.59
CA ALA A 41 -10.69 -18.56 -11.34
C ALA A 41 -11.57 -18.51 -10.09
N GLY A 42 -12.62 -17.67 -10.07
CA GLY A 42 -13.58 -17.61 -8.99
C GLY A 42 -14.34 -18.93 -8.77
N ASP A 43 -14.81 -19.54 -9.85
CA ASP A 43 -15.55 -20.81 -9.79
C ASP A 43 -14.66 -21.95 -9.32
N ARG A 44 -13.41 -21.97 -9.74
CA ARG A 44 -12.41 -22.96 -9.26
C ARG A 44 -12.10 -22.78 -7.79
N ALA A 45 -11.97 -21.52 -7.33
CA ALA A 45 -11.74 -21.21 -5.91
C ALA A 45 -12.93 -21.67 -5.04
N TRP A 46 -14.15 -21.39 -5.47
CA TRP A 46 -15.35 -21.85 -4.78
C TRP A 46 -15.51 -23.38 -4.77
N ALA A 47 -15.22 -24.04 -5.89
CA ALA A 47 -15.25 -25.51 -5.96
C ALA A 47 -14.24 -26.12 -4.98
N LEU A 48 -13.03 -25.57 -4.92
CA LEU A 48 -11.99 -26.01 -3.98
C LEU A 48 -12.44 -25.79 -2.52
N TYR A 49 -12.92 -24.59 -2.20
CA TYR A 49 -13.42 -24.27 -0.88
C TYR A 49 -14.52 -25.23 -0.42
N ASN A 50 -15.54 -25.46 -1.29
CA ASN A 50 -16.63 -26.38 -0.98
C ASN A 50 -16.13 -27.82 -0.77
N ALA A 51 -15.18 -28.28 -1.58
CA ALA A 51 -14.60 -29.61 -1.44
C ALA A 51 -13.80 -29.78 -0.14
N LEU A 52 -13.04 -28.77 0.25
CA LEU A 52 -12.29 -28.77 1.51
C LEU A 52 -13.22 -28.70 2.72
N ASN A 53 -14.26 -27.86 2.64
CA ASN A 53 -15.26 -27.71 3.69
C ASN A 53 -16.05 -29.01 3.91
N ALA A 54 -16.47 -29.69 2.83
CA ALA A 54 -17.16 -30.96 2.89
C ALA A 54 -16.30 -32.08 3.55
N LYS A 55 -14.98 -31.95 3.52
CA LYS A 55 -14.04 -32.84 4.19
C LYS A 55 -13.68 -32.42 5.62
N GLY A 56 -14.26 -31.33 6.12
CA GLY A 56 -13.94 -30.78 7.44
C GLY A 56 -12.50 -30.26 7.58
N LEU A 57 -11.84 -29.91 6.46
CA LEU A 57 -10.47 -29.41 6.44
C LEU A 57 -10.38 -27.88 6.59
N VAL A 58 -11.48 -27.16 6.47
CA VAL A 58 -11.57 -25.73 6.71
C VAL A 58 -12.41 -25.51 7.96
N PRO A 59 -11.91 -24.82 8.98
CA PRO A 59 -12.68 -24.48 10.16
C PRO A 59 -13.93 -23.64 9.79
N GLU A 60 -15.00 -23.80 10.54
CA GLU A 60 -16.23 -22.99 10.37
C GLU A 60 -15.90 -21.51 10.53
N GLY A 61 -16.43 -20.69 9.62
CA GLY A 61 -16.21 -19.24 9.61
C GLY A 61 -14.80 -18.79 9.23
N TYR A 62 -13.90 -19.69 8.82
CA TYR A 62 -12.51 -19.36 8.52
C TYR A 62 -12.37 -18.28 7.42
N VAL A 63 -13.08 -18.44 6.31
CA VAL A 63 -13.02 -17.52 5.18
C VAL A 63 -13.67 -16.18 5.55
N GLU A 64 -14.79 -16.21 6.25
CA GLU A 64 -15.50 -15.01 6.72
C GLU A 64 -14.67 -14.21 7.71
N ASN A 65 -13.97 -14.88 8.63
CA ASN A 65 -13.07 -14.24 9.58
C ASN A 65 -11.88 -13.58 8.88
N TRP A 66 -11.27 -14.27 7.90
CA TRP A 66 -10.20 -13.68 7.10
C TRP A 66 -10.68 -12.49 6.27
N LYS A 67 -11.87 -12.61 5.66
CA LYS A 67 -12.47 -11.49 4.92
C LYS A 67 -12.63 -10.28 5.83
N LYS A 68 -13.17 -10.46 7.02
CA LYS A 68 -13.31 -9.40 8.01
C LYS A 68 -11.97 -8.79 8.39
N THR A 69 -10.95 -9.61 8.66
CA THR A 69 -9.59 -9.13 8.95
C THR A 69 -9.02 -8.27 7.82
N PHE A 70 -9.19 -8.68 6.56
CA PHE A 70 -8.72 -7.89 5.42
C PHE A 70 -9.51 -6.60 5.19
N GLU A 71 -10.80 -6.59 5.49
CA GLU A 71 -11.66 -5.43 5.26
C GLU A 71 -11.62 -4.42 6.42
N GLU A 72 -11.52 -4.89 7.66
CA GLU A 72 -11.65 -4.05 8.86
C GLU A 72 -10.30 -3.80 9.58
N ASP A 73 -9.44 -4.83 9.69
CA ASP A 73 -8.21 -4.74 10.48
C ASP A 73 -7.00 -4.29 9.67
N PHE A 74 -6.87 -4.74 8.41
CA PHE A 74 -5.73 -4.39 7.57
C PHE A 74 -5.96 -3.05 6.88
N THR A 75 -5.58 -1.99 7.57
CA THR A 75 -5.90 -0.63 7.16
C THR A 75 -4.65 0.29 7.17
N PRO A 76 -4.53 1.22 6.21
CA PRO A 76 -3.48 2.22 6.22
C PRO A 76 -3.58 3.21 7.39
N ARG A 77 -4.71 3.25 8.10
CA ARG A 77 -4.86 4.07 9.32
C ARG A 77 -3.87 3.66 10.41
N ARG A 78 -3.57 2.37 10.52
CA ARG A 78 -2.53 1.87 11.46
C ARG A 78 -1.15 2.43 11.10
N GLY A 79 -0.78 2.39 9.82
CA GLY A 79 0.48 3.00 9.37
C GLY A 79 0.51 4.52 9.58
N ALA A 80 -0.61 5.21 9.35
CA ALA A 80 -0.72 6.63 9.63
C ALA A 80 -0.56 6.96 11.11
N GLU A 81 -1.08 6.11 12.00
CA GLU A 81 -0.91 6.24 13.46
C GLU A 81 0.56 6.06 13.87
N LEU A 82 1.25 5.05 13.31
CA LEU A 82 2.69 4.87 13.55
C LEU A 82 3.49 6.09 13.11
N VAL A 83 3.18 6.65 11.94
CA VAL A 83 3.83 7.87 11.42
C VAL A 83 3.56 9.06 12.33
N ALA A 84 2.31 9.31 12.71
CA ALA A 84 1.94 10.43 13.57
C ALA A 84 2.65 10.35 14.94
N ARG A 85 2.73 9.14 15.51
CA ARG A 85 3.47 8.92 16.75
C ARG A 85 4.97 9.15 16.55
N ALA A 86 5.58 8.62 15.49
CA ALA A 86 7.00 8.84 15.20
C ALA A 86 7.35 10.31 14.97
N TRP A 87 6.41 11.13 14.50
CA TRP A 87 6.62 12.58 14.36
C TRP A 87 6.54 13.36 15.67
N THR A 88 5.94 12.79 16.72
CA THR A 88 5.69 13.46 18.01
C THR A 88 6.43 12.83 19.18
N ASP A 89 6.91 11.61 19.02
CA ASP A 89 7.61 10.82 20.03
C ASP A 89 8.98 10.36 19.47
N PRO A 90 10.09 11.03 19.84
CA PRO A 90 11.43 10.70 19.34
C PRO A 90 11.90 9.29 19.72
N GLU A 91 11.50 8.78 20.91
CA GLU A 91 11.88 7.43 21.35
C GLU A 91 11.18 6.38 20.51
N PHE A 92 9.89 6.57 20.23
CA PHE A 92 9.15 5.69 19.34
C PHE A 92 9.67 5.76 17.90
N ARG A 93 10.03 6.96 17.42
CA ARG A 93 10.63 7.13 16.10
C ARG A 93 11.93 6.33 15.98
N GLU A 94 12.82 6.40 16.97
CA GLU A 94 14.05 5.63 16.98
C GLU A 94 13.76 4.14 16.98
N LEU A 95 12.83 3.66 17.80
CA LEU A 95 12.40 2.27 17.81
C LEU A 95 11.85 1.84 16.43
N LEU A 96 10.97 2.64 15.82
CA LEU A 96 10.37 2.34 14.52
C LEU A 96 11.42 2.21 13.42
N LEU A 97 12.47 3.02 13.46
CA LEU A 97 13.54 3.03 12.45
C LEU A 97 14.60 1.93 12.69
N THR A 98 14.82 1.51 13.93
CA THR A 98 15.81 0.48 14.28
C THR A 98 15.21 -0.93 14.33
N ASP A 99 13.98 -1.05 14.84
CA ASP A 99 13.21 -2.31 14.92
C ASP A 99 11.72 -2.04 14.69
N GLY A 100 11.36 -1.88 13.42
CA GLY A 100 9.98 -1.66 13.02
C GLY A 100 9.03 -2.78 13.44
N THR A 101 9.51 -4.02 13.50
CA THR A 101 8.73 -5.17 13.97
C THR A 101 8.36 -5.01 15.44
N ALA A 102 9.32 -4.65 16.30
CA ALA A 102 9.06 -4.40 17.72
C ALA A 102 8.12 -3.20 17.91
N ALA A 103 8.30 -2.13 17.13
CA ALA A 103 7.43 -0.95 17.19
C ALA A 103 5.97 -1.29 16.85
N VAL A 104 5.73 -2.02 15.78
CA VAL A 104 4.39 -2.49 15.36
C VAL A 104 3.83 -3.50 16.37
N GLY A 105 4.70 -4.34 16.93
CA GLY A 105 4.37 -5.32 17.96
C GLY A 105 3.78 -4.71 19.23
N GLN A 106 4.16 -3.48 19.60
CA GLN A 106 3.57 -2.76 20.76
C GLN A 106 2.04 -2.57 20.63
N TYR A 107 1.53 -2.54 19.39
CA TYR A 107 0.10 -2.41 19.09
C TYR A 107 -0.60 -3.75 18.86
N GLY A 108 0.14 -4.86 18.83
CA GLY A 108 -0.42 -6.15 18.46
C GLY A 108 -0.82 -6.26 16.97
N TRP A 109 -0.24 -5.43 16.10
CA TRP A 109 -0.59 -5.36 14.68
C TRP A 109 0.34 -6.16 13.75
N LEU A 110 1.09 -7.08 14.29
CA LEU A 110 1.88 -7.99 13.45
C LEU A 110 0.95 -8.95 12.71
N GLY A 111 1.31 -9.22 11.45
CA GLY A 111 0.58 -10.19 10.63
C GLY A 111 0.82 -11.64 11.06
N PRO A 112 -0.03 -12.55 10.64
CA PRO A 112 0.06 -13.96 11.01
C PRO A 112 1.27 -14.68 10.39
N GLN A 113 1.95 -14.05 9.45
CA GLN A 113 3.08 -14.64 8.71
C GLN A 113 4.46 -14.34 9.33
N GLY A 114 4.51 -13.59 10.45
CA GLY A 114 5.76 -13.26 11.12
C GLY A 114 6.69 -12.40 10.27
N GLU A 115 6.14 -11.45 9.54
CA GLU A 115 6.88 -10.56 8.65
C GLU A 115 7.77 -9.60 9.42
N TYR A 116 8.97 -9.36 8.91
CA TYR A 116 9.82 -8.28 9.41
C TYR A 116 9.37 -6.95 8.82
N ILE A 117 9.04 -6.00 9.70
CA ILE A 117 8.67 -4.64 9.31
C ILE A 117 9.90 -3.73 9.42
N VAL A 118 10.19 -3.03 8.34
CA VAL A 118 11.28 -2.05 8.27
C VAL A 118 10.70 -0.70 7.85
N ALA A 119 10.90 0.32 8.67
CA ALA A 119 10.55 1.69 8.33
C ALA A 119 11.71 2.38 7.57
N LEU A 120 11.37 3.04 6.48
CA LEU A 120 12.30 3.77 5.62
C LEU A 120 12.03 5.27 5.79
N GLU A 121 12.96 5.98 6.40
CA GLU A 121 12.78 7.40 6.64
C GLU A 121 13.07 8.23 5.39
N ASP A 122 12.13 9.12 5.03
CA ASP A 122 12.36 10.21 4.09
C ASP A 122 13.14 11.33 4.77
N THR A 123 14.06 11.93 4.04
CA THR A 123 14.81 13.11 4.48
C THR A 123 14.65 14.25 3.46
N PRO A 124 15.07 15.49 3.76
CA PRO A 124 15.01 16.58 2.78
C PRO A 124 15.72 16.27 1.46
N SER A 125 16.71 15.35 1.47
CA SER A 125 17.50 14.98 0.29
C SER A 125 17.24 13.56 -0.21
N LEU A 126 16.36 12.79 0.44
CA LEU A 126 16.09 11.40 0.10
C LEU A 126 14.60 11.08 0.17
N LYS A 127 14.04 10.57 -0.91
CA LYS A 127 12.69 9.99 -0.98
C LYS A 127 12.78 8.48 -1.14
N ASN A 128 12.08 7.74 -0.30
CA ASN A 128 11.96 6.30 -0.42
C ASN A 128 10.67 5.93 -1.15
N VAL A 129 10.74 4.89 -1.98
CA VAL A 129 9.59 4.34 -2.71
C VAL A 129 9.64 2.83 -2.60
N ILE A 130 8.54 2.23 -2.25
CA ILE A 130 8.41 0.77 -2.10
C ILE A 130 7.84 0.18 -3.39
N VAL A 131 8.40 -0.95 -3.78
CA VAL A 131 7.89 -1.79 -4.87
C VAL A 131 7.95 -3.25 -4.45
N CYS A 132 7.12 -4.10 -5.06
CA CYS A 132 7.38 -5.54 -5.14
C CYS A 132 7.48 -5.92 -6.61
N SER A 133 8.71 -6.12 -7.09
CA SER A 133 8.95 -6.41 -8.52
C SER A 133 8.41 -7.78 -8.93
N LEU A 134 8.26 -8.71 -7.99
CA LEU A 134 7.78 -10.07 -8.25
C LEU A 134 6.26 -10.20 -8.20
N CYS A 135 5.60 -9.52 -7.26
CA CYS A 135 4.16 -9.67 -7.05
C CYS A 135 3.51 -8.35 -6.56
N SER A 136 2.98 -8.34 -5.35
CA SER A 136 2.28 -7.18 -4.79
C SER A 136 2.40 -7.09 -3.26
N CYS A 137 3.49 -7.62 -2.71
CA CYS A 137 3.69 -7.67 -1.26
C CYS A 137 3.81 -6.26 -0.67
N THR A 138 2.99 -6.00 0.34
CA THR A 138 3.06 -4.81 1.20
C THR A 138 2.95 -5.25 2.66
N ALA A 139 3.18 -4.39 3.60
CA ALA A 139 2.92 -4.64 5.01
C ALA A 139 1.41 -4.55 5.30
N TRP A 140 0.64 -5.58 4.92
CA TRP A 140 -0.83 -5.57 4.97
C TRP A 140 -1.40 -5.13 6.31
N PRO A 141 -0.88 -5.59 7.47
CA PRO A 141 -1.46 -5.22 8.75
C PRO A 141 -1.47 -3.72 9.04
N ILE A 142 -0.54 -2.97 8.44
CA ILE A 142 -0.35 -1.54 8.69
C ILE A 142 -0.56 -0.65 7.46
N LEU A 143 -0.46 -1.20 6.24
CA LEU A 143 -0.73 -0.47 5.00
C LEU A 143 -2.06 -0.84 4.35
N GLY A 144 -2.69 -1.90 4.81
CA GLY A 144 -3.83 -2.51 4.13
C GLY A 144 -3.43 -3.20 2.82
N LEU A 145 -4.42 -3.75 2.12
CA LEU A 145 -4.19 -4.41 0.84
C LEU A 145 -3.62 -3.43 -0.19
N PRO A 146 -2.69 -3.88 -1.05
CA PRO A 146 -2.08 -3.01 -2.06
C PRO A 146 -3.12 -2.50 -3.04
N PRO A 147 -3.01 -1.22 -3.47
CA PRO A 147 -3.89 -0.67 -4.49
C PRO A 147 -3.64 -1.34 -5.85
N THR A 148 -4.61 -1.24 -6.75
CA THR A 148 -4.54 -1.92 -8.06
C THR A 148 -3.33 -1.47 -8.87
N TRP A 149 -3.01 -0.17 -8.88
CA TRP A 149 -1.86 0.36 -9.59
C TRP A 149 -0.52 -0.21 -9.09
N TYR A 150 -0.39 -0.48 -7.78
CA TYR A 150 0.82 -1.07 -7.19
C TYR A 150 1.10 -2.48 -7.73
N LYS A 151 0.04 -3.23 -8.06
CA LYS A 151 0.14 -4.58 -8.63
C LYS A 151 0.44 -4.58 -10.13
N SER A 152 0.25 -3.46 -10.81
CA SER A 152 0.39 -3.38 -12.26
C SER A 152 1.83 -3.72 -12.69
N PHE A 153 1.95 -4.44 -13.79
CA PHE A 153 3.24 -4.76 -14.36
C PHE A 153 4.01 -3.49 -14.75
N GLU A 154 3.28 -2.49 -15.21
CA GLU A 154 3.84 -1.20 -15.62
C GLU A 154 4.49 -0.46 -14.44
N TYR A 155 3.79 -0.28 -13.31
CA TYR A 155 4.37 0.33 -12.12
C TYR A 155 5.63 -0.40 -11.68
N ARG A 156 5.54 -1.73 -11.54
CA ARG A 156 6.64 -2.57 -11.05
C ARG A 156 7.88 -2.50 -11.95
N ALA A 157 7.69 -2.46 -13.27
CA ALA A 157 8.79 -2.38 -14.22
C ALA A 157 9.38 -0.98 -14.35
N ARG A 158 8.54 0.07 -14.28
CA ARG A 158 8.95 1.45 -14.51
C ARG A 158 9.52 2.13 -13.28
N VAL A 159 8.96 1.91 -12.10
CA VAL A 159 9.40 2.59 -10.88
C VAL A 159 10.87 2.32 -10.54
N VAL A 160 11.38 1.15 -10.89
CA VAL A 160 12.80 0.80 -10.68
C VAL A 160 13.72 1.54 -11.67
N ARG A 161 13.27 1.80 -12.89
CA ARG A 161 14.10 2.39 -13.96
C ARG A 161 13.96 3.91 -14.08
N GLU A 162 12.76 4.43 -13.85
CA GLU A 162 12.43 5.85 -14.02
C GLU A 162 11.52 6.36 -12.88
N PRO A 163 11.94 6.21 -11.61
CA PRO A 163 11.07 6.50 -10.45
C PRO A 163 10.58 7.93 -10.45
N ARG A 164 11.39 8.90 -10.85
CA ARG A 164 11.00 10.33 -10.87
C ARG A 164 9.84 10.60 -11.82
N LYS A 165 9.84 9.97 -13.00
CA LYS A 165 8.71 10.10 -13.96
C LYS A 165 7.46 9.46 -13.39
N VAL A 166 7.56 8.24 -12.83
CA VAL A 166 6.43 7.55 -12.23
C VAL A 166 5.83 8.35 -11.09
N LEU A 167 6.65 8.94 -10.22
CA LEU A 167 6.17 9.82 -9.14
C LEU A 167 5.46 11.04 -9.68
N ALA A 168 6.01 11.70 -10.72
CA ALA A 168 5.38 12.86 -11.33
C ALA A 168 4.01 12.52 -11.97
N GLU A 169 3.91 11.38 -12.63
CA GLU A 169 2.66 10.87 -13.20
C GLU A 169 1.62 10.55 -12.11
N LEU A 170 2.07 10.08 -10.94
CA LEU A 170 1.22 9.88 -9.76
C LEU A 170 0.93 11.17 -8.98
N GLY A 171 1.42 12.30 -9.47
CA GLY A 171 1.15 13.64 -8.93
C GLY A 171 2.14 14.13 -7.88
N THR A 172 3.30 13.47 -7.75
CA THR A 172 4.36 13.89 -6.83
C THR A 172 5.58 14.38 -7.61
N THR A 173 5.81 15.68 -7.61
CA THR A 173 7.00 16.29 -8.20
C THR A 173 8.00 16.62 -7.08
N LEU A 174 9.25 16.17 -7.25
CA LEU A 174 10.33 16.39 -6.31
C LEU A 174 11.39 17.32 -6.93
N PRO A 175 12.08 18.14 -6.10
CA PRO A 175 13.27 18.88 -6.53
C PRO A 175 14.34 17.95 -7.12
N GLU A 176 15.13 18.46 -8.06
CA GLU A 176 16.12 17.65 -8.79
C GLU A 176 17.23 17.09 -7.89
N ASP A 177 17.56 17.79 -6.83
CA ASP A 177 18.59 17.41 -5.84
C ASP A 177 18.11 16.31 -4.86
N VAL A 178 16.82 16.05 -4.79
CA VAL A 178 16.27 14.95 -3.96
C VAL A 178 16.54 13.62 -4.64
N LYS A 179 17.29 12.77 -3.98
CA LYS A 179 17.53 11.38 -4.43
C LYS A 179 16.29 10.53 -4.21
N ILE A 180 16.03 9.60 -5.13
CA ILE A 180 14.95 8.62 -4.97
C ILE A 180 15.59 7.25 -4.79
N ARG A 181 15.24 6.58 -3.68
CA ARG A 181 15.63 5.20 -3.40
C ARG A 181 14.41 4.30 -3.55
N VAL A 182 14.46 3.42 -4.52
CA VAL A 182 13.43 2.39 -4.71
C VAL A 182 13.85 1.13 -3.97
N VAL A 183 12.98 0.63 -3.10
CA VAL A 183 13.24 -0.55 -2.27
C VAL A 183 12.27 -1.65 -2.64
N ASP A 184 12.81 -2.81 -3.02
CA ASP A 184 12.03 -3.98 -3.39
C ASP A 184 11.73 -4.84 -2.16
N THR A 185 10.48 -5.21 -1.98
CA THR A 185 10.09 -6.07 -0.86
C THR A 185 10.50 -7.52 -1.13
N SER A 186 10.77 -8.26 -0.08
CA SER A 186 11.04 -9.69 -0.15
C SER A 186 9.86 -10.51 0.41
N ALA A 187 10.00 -11.84 0.42
CA ALA A 187 9.01 -12.71 1.04
C ALA A 187 8.89 -12.51 2.56
N GLU A 188 9.98 -12.12 3.21
CA GLU A 188 10.08 -12.01 4.67
C GLU A 188 10.02 -10.56 5.15
N THR A 189 10.60 -9.62 4.39
CA THR A 189 10.70 -8.22 4.80
C THR A 189 9.64 -7.37 4.11
N ARG A 190 8.91 -6.61 4.90
CA ARG A 190 7.92 -5.63 4.46
C ARG A 190 8.38 -4.24 4.88
N TYR A 191 8.13 -3.28 4.03
CA TYR A 191 8.54 -1.91 4.25
C TYR A 191 7.35 -1.00 4.44
N MET A 192 7.56 0.06 5.22
CA MET A 192 6.73 1.27 5.23
C MET A 192 7.62 2.50 5.10
N VAL A 193 7.12 3.55 4.49
CA VAL A 193 7.81 4.84 4.47
C VAL A 193 7.37 5.65 5.67
N LEU A 194 8.34 6.19 6.42
CA LEU A 194 8.14 7.28 7.36
C LEU A 194 8.38 8.60 6.60
N PRO A 195 7.33 9.27 6.11
CA PRO A 195 7.49 10.47 5.32
C PRO A 195 7.96 11.65 6.19
N LEU A 196 8.57 12.67 5.57
CA LEU A 196 8.87 13.91 6.25
C LEU A 196 7.60 14.53 6.81
N ARG A 197 7.68 15.03 8.04
CA ARG A 197 6.61 15.83 8.63
C ARG A 197 6.49 17.15 7.87
N PRO A 198 5.30 17.50 7.37
CA PRO A 198 5.12 18.77 6.67
C PRO A 198 5.34 19.97 7.60
N ALA A 199 5.95 21.02 7.09
CA ALA A 199 6.01 22.31 7.76
C ALA A 199 4.60 22.85 8.03
N GLY A 200 4.42 23.61 9.11
CA GLY A 200 3.12 24.16 9.51
C GLY A 200 2.21 23.15 10.26
N THR A 201 2.75 22.02 10.63
CA THR A 201 2.03 21.03 11.48
C THR A 201 2.55 21.00 12.93
N GLU A 202 3.36 21.97 13.31
CA GLU A 202 3.84 22.14 14.67
C GLU A 202 2.64 22.37 15.61
N GLY A 203 2.58 21.61 16.70
CA GLY A 203 1.45 21.66 17.62
C GLY A 203 0.18 20.92 17.21
N TRP A 204 0.17 20.24 16.06
CA TRP A 204 -0.93 19.36 15.67
C TRP A 204 -1.00 18.14 16.58
N THR A 205 -2.22 17.70 16.88
CA THR A 205 -2.45 16.45 17.61
C THR A 205 -2.12 15.24 16.75
N ALA A 206 -1.91 14.08 17.37
CA ALA A 206 -1.67 12.84 16.65
C ALA A 206 -2.80 12.51 15.66
N GLU A 207 -4.05 12.76 16.05
CA GLU A 207 -5.23 12.53 15.19
C GLU A 207 -5.24 13.44 13.95
N GLN A 208 -4.84 14.70 14.11
CA GLN A 208 -4.71 15.63 12.98
C GLN A 208 -3.59 15.20 12.03
N LEU A 209 -2.47 14.75 12.57
CA LEU A 209 -1.34 14.25 11.80
C LEU A 209 -1.68 12.96 11.04
N GLN A 210 -2.45 12.05 11.65
CA GLN A 210 -2.92 10.84 10.98
C GLN A 210 -3.74 11.13 9.72
N GLN A 211 -4.56 12.19 9.74
CA GLN A 211 -5.44 12.53 8.61
C GLN A 211 -4.70 12.91 7.33
N ILE A 212 -3.48 13.40 7.45
CA ILE A 212 -2.67 13.81 6.29
C ILE A 212 -1.76 12.68 5.76
N VAL A 213 -1.72 11.54 6.43
CA VAL A 213 -0.92 10.39 6.01
C VAL A 213 -1.81 9.38 5.28
N THR A 214 -1.64 9.29 3.98
CA THR A 214 -2.37 8.35 3.13
C THR A 214 -1.58 7.07 2.90
N LYS A 215 -2.22 6.02 2.37
CA LYS A 215 -1.54 4.81 1.91
C LYS A 215 -0.41 5.13 0.92
N ASP A 216 -0.64 6.07 0.02
CA ASP A 216 0.34 6.47 -0.99
C ASP A 216 1.58 7.13 -0.36
N CYS A 217 1.41 7.84 0.77
CA CYS A 217 2.53 8.31 1.57
C CYS A 217 3.33 7.16 2.19
N LEU A 218 2.63 6.14 2.70
CA LEU A 218 3.25 4.97 3.33
C LEU A 218 3.97 4.05 2.32
N ILE A 219 3.55 4.06 1.04
CA ILE A 219 4.25 3.39 -0.06
C ILE A 219 5.40 4.27 -0.59
N GLY A 220 5.32 5.58 -0.36
CA GLY A 220 6.34 6.54 -0.77
C GLY A 220 6.08 7.24 -2.10
N VAL A 221 4.91 7.07 -2.71
CA VAL A 221 4.57 7.72 -3.99
C VAL A 221 3.87 9.07 -3.82
N ALA A 222 3.49 9.43 -2.61
CA ALA A 222 2.92 10.73 -2.29
C ALA A 222 3.64 11.40 -1.11
N LEU A 223 3.42 12.70 -0.96
CA LEU A 223 3.81 13.46 0.22
C LEU A 223 2.56 13.72 1.08
N PRO A 224 2.70 13.75 2.42
CA PRO A 224 1.62 14.23 3.27
C PRO A 224 1.29 15.69 2.93
N THR A 225 0.01 15.99 2.79
CA THR A 225 -0.45 17.32 2.35
C THR A 225 -1.31 17.95 3.43
N VAL A 226 -0.90 19.13 3.89
CA VAL A 226 -1.70 19.95 4.80
C VAL A 226 -2.89 20.50 4.00
N PRO A 227 -4.15 20.32 4.45
CA PRO A 227 -5.29 20.93 3.82
C PRO A 227 -5.13 22.46 3.78
N SER A 228 -5.29 23.06 2.61
CA SER A 228 -5.37 24.51 2.51
C SER A 228 -6.66 24.95 3.21
N ASN A 229 -6.54 25.76 4.26
CA ASN A 229 -7.70 26.46 4.81
C ASN A 229 -8.28 27.35 3.72
N SER A 230 -9.41 26.92 3.16
CA SER A 230 -10.22 27.72 2.21
C SER A 230 -10.96 28.79 2.96
#